data_f91621d54ec16f47fe6aab49be589c83
#
_entry.id   f91621d54ec16f47fe6aab49be589c83
#
_cell.length_a   1.000
_cell.length_b   1.000
_cell.length_c   1.000
_cell.angle_alpha   90.00
_cell.angle_beta   90.00
_cell.angle_gamma   90.00
#
_symmetry.space_group_name_H-M   'P 1'
#
loop_
_entity.id
_entity.type
_entity.pdbx_description
1 polymer ?
#
loop_
_entity_poly.entity_id
_entity_poly.type
_entity_poly.pdbx_seq_one_letter_code
_entity_poly.pdbx_strand_id
1 'polypeptide(L)'
;MKPDIASTLASLKDFQRATVDYVFERLWLAEDQVKRFLVADEVGLGKTMVAKGVIARTVEHLWDTDKRIDIVYICSNSQIARQNLGRLNVVKGFEVRHADRLTLLPKVTQSLRDQRVNFVSFTPGTSFQVGSSGGAYAERVLLYWMLAACWGAAVTGAAY
;
A
#
# COMPACT_ATOMS: atom_id res chain seq x y z
N MET A 1 -6.92 6.18 -19.11
CA MET A 1 -5.82 5.75 -20.02
C MET A 1 -5.07 4.62 -19.32
N LYS A 2 -4.86 3.50 -20.02
CA LYS A 2 -4.14 2.35 -19.47
C LYS A 2 -2.68 2.76 -19.21
N PRO A 3 -2.08 2.40 -18.06
CA PRO A 3 -0.69 2.78 -17.78
C PRO A 3 0.29 2.11 -18.74
N ASP A 4 1.37 2.82 -19.08
CA ASP A 4 2.47 2.25 -19.86
C ASP A 4 3.34 1.34 -18.98
N ILE A 5 3.01 0.07 -19.01
CA ILE A 5 3.70 -0.99 -18.25
C ILE A 5 4.95 -1.49 -18.99
N ALA A 6 4.94 -1.39 -20.31
CA ALA A 6 6.05 -1.89 -21.13
C ALA A 6 7.37 -1.21 -20.76
N SER A 7 7.37 0.10 -20.54
CA SER A 7 8.55 0.85 -20.12
C SER A 7 9.08 0.41 -18.75
N THR A 8 8.17 0.07 -17.82
CA THR A 8 8.56 -0.46 -16.50
C THR A 8 9.23 -1.82 -16.63
N LEU A 9 8.65 -2.73 -17.39
CA LEU A 9 9.21 -4.08 -17.61
C LEU A 9 10.52 -4.05 -18.39
N ALA A 10 10.65 -3.15 -19.37
CA ALA A 10 11.89 -2.96 -20.13
C ALA A 10 13.07 -2.48 -19.26
N SER A 11 12.79 -1.78 -18.16
CA SER A 11 13.82 -1.29 -17.22
C SER A 11 14.39 -2.39 -16.30
N LEU A 12 13.79 -3.57 -16.26
CA LEU A 12 14.22 -4.69 -15.44
C LEU A 12 15.39 -5.45 -16.09
N LYS A 13 16.31 -5.92 -15.26
CA LYS A 13 17.32 -6.89 -15.67
C LYS A 13 16.66 -8.25 -15.96
N ASP A 14 17.30 -9.09 -16.77
CA ASP A 14 16.72 -10.37 -17.19
C ASP A 14 16.32 -11.27 -16.02
N PHE A 15 17.17 -11.41 -15.02
CA PHE A 15 16.83 -12.22 -13.82
C PHE A 15 15.66 -11.60 -13.01
N GLN A 16 15.56 -10.27 -12.93
CA GLN A 16 14.43 -9.61 -12.27
C GLN A 16 13.14 -9.84 -13.03
N ARG A 17 13.21 -9.80 -14.37
CA ARG A 17 12.06 -10.07 -15.23
C ARG A 17 11.59 -11.52 -15.09
N ALA A 18 12.53 -12.48 -15.10
CA ALA A 18 12.20 -13.89 -14.88
C ALA A 18 11.52 -14.12 -13.52
N THR A 19 12.01 -13.45 -12.46
CA THR A 19 11.37 -13.51 -11.13
C THR A 19 9.97 -12.89 -11.16
N VAL A 20 9.80 -11.74 -11.81
CA VAL A 20 8.48 -11.09 -11.96
C VAL A 20 7.49 -12.00 -12.68
N ASP A 21 7.91 -12.59 -13.79
CA ASP A 21 7.05 -13.47 -14.60
C ASP A 21 6.63 -14.70 -13.79
N TYR A 22 7.55 -15.33 -13.08
CA TYR A 22 7.25 -16.47 -12.22
C TYR A 22 6.29 -16.11 -11.08
N VAL A 23 6.56 -15.02 -10.36
CA VAL A 23 5.69 -14.56 -9.27
C VAL A 23 4.29 -14.25 -9.78
N PHE A 24 4.20 -13.56 -10.92
CA PHE A 24 2.93 -13.19 -11.52
C PHE A 24 2.15 -14.43 -11.97
N GLU A 25 2.80 -15.39 -12.61
CA GLU A 25 2.19 -16.68 -12.99
C GLU A 25 1.60 -17.39 -11.78
N ARG A 26 2.38 -17.53 -10.70
CA ARG A 26 1.92 -18.19 -9.46
C ARG A 26 0.77 -17.48 -8.78
N LEU A 27 0.72 -16.16 -8.84
CA LEU A 27 -0.34 -15.38 -8.19
C LEU A 27 -1.64 -15.33 -9.01
N TRP A 28 -1.55 -15.32 -10.36
CA TRP A 28 -2.68 -14.96 -11.21
C TRP A 28 -3.04 -15.96 -12.31
N LEU A 29 -2.11 -16.76 -12.80
CA LEU A 29 -2.33 -17.58 -14.01
C LEU A 29 -2.34 -19.09 -13.74
N ALA A 30 -1.60 -19.56 -12.75
CA ALA A 30 -1.49 -20.99 -12.46
C ALA A 30 -2.84 -21.57 -12.00
N GLU A 31 -3.12 -22.83 -12.33
CA GLU A 31 -4.32 -23.53 -11.88
C GLU A 31 -4.38 -23.62 -10.35
N ASP A 32 -3.22 -23.80 -9.69
CA ASP A 32 -3.01 -23.84 -8.25
C ASP A 32 -2.50 -22.49 -7.70
N GLN A 33 -3.20 -21.39 -8.00
CA GLN A 33 -2.84 -20.04 -7.60
C GLN A 33 -2.52 -19.94 -6.10
N VAL A 34 -1.45 -19.21 -5.80
CA VAL A 34 -1.09 -18.88 -4.42
C VAL A 34 -1.50 -17.45 -4.11
N LYS A 35 -1.92 -17.20 -2.86
CA LYS A 35 -2.28 -15.84 -2.40
C LYS A 35 -1.10 -15.11 -1.74
N ARG A 36 0.05 -15.76 -1.59
CA ARG A 36 1.24 -15.24 -0.93
C ARG A 36 2.48 -15.74 -1.64
N PHE A 37 3.45 -14.87 -1.79
CA PHE A 37 4.74 -15.22 -2.38
C PHE A 37 5.87 -14.52 -1.63
N LEU A 38 6.96 -15.22 -1.36
CA LEU A 38 8.16 -14.69 -0.71
C LEU A 38 9.29 -14.55 -1.73
N VAL A 39 9.76 -13.32 -1.94
CA VAL A 39 10.97 -13.04 -2.71
C VAL A 39 12.13 -12.83 -1.74
N ALA A 40 12.98 -13.84 -1.57
CA ALA A 40 14.07 -13.90 -0.59
C ALA A 40 15.45 -13.76 -1.25
N ASP A 41 15.59 -12.81 -2.18
CA ASP A 41 16.85 -12.52 -2.84
C ASP A 41 17.86 -11.86 -1.88
N GLU A 42 19.14 -11.91 -2.22
CA GLU A 42 20.20 -11.23 -1.49
C GLU A 42 20.00 -9.69 -1.48
N VAL A 43 20.64 -9.04 -0.53
CA VAL A 43 20.63 -7.57 -0.42
C VAL A 43 21.32 -6.97 -1.65
N GLY A 44 20.69 -5.95 -2.25
CA GLY A 44 21.25 -5.26 -3.43
C GLY A 44 20.77 -5.79 -4.77
N LEU A 45 20.16 -6.97 -4.88
CA LEU A 45 19.64 -7.51 -6.15
C LEU A 45 18.39 -6.80 -6.67
N GLY A 46 17.90 -5.79 -5.97
CA GLY A 46 16.80 -4.95 -6.46
C GLY A 46 15.42 -5.51 -6.23
N LYS A 47 15.14 -6.11 -5.05
CA LYS A 47 13.80 -6.58 -4.65
C LYS A 47 12.70 -5.56 -4.90
N THR A 48 12.99 -4.26 -4.71
CA THR A 48 12.05 -3.17 -5.02
C THR A 48 11.69 -3.12 -6.51
N MET A 49 12.65 -3.43 -7.40
CA MET A 49 12.39 -3.47 -8.84
C MET A 49 11.55 -4.69 -9.23
N VAL A 50 11.79 -5.84 -8.60
CA VAL A 50 10.93 -7.02 -8.74
C VAL A 50 9.51 -6.70 -8.27
N ALA A 51 9.35 -6.12 -7.08
CA ALA A 51 8.04 -5.70 -6.58
C ALA A 51 7.34 -4.72 -7.53
N LYS A 52 8.08 -3.74 -8.08
CA LYS A 52 7.56 -2.81 -9.09
C LYS A 52 7.06 -3.54 -10.35
N GLY A 53 7.81 -4.52 -10.83
CA GLY A 53 7.42 -5.34 -11.98
C GLY A 53 6.16 -6.15 -11.72
N VAL A 54 6.06 -6.81 -10.56
CA VAL A 54 4.87 -7.57 -10.15
C VAL A 54 3.65 -6.65 -10.06
N ILE A 55 3.78 -5.48 -9.42
CA ILE A 55 2.71 -4.47 -9.35
C ILE A 55 2.28 -4.05 -10.76
N ALA A 56 3.23 -3.78 -11.65
CA ALA A 56 2.96 -3.37 -13.02
C ALA A 56 2.13 -4.43 -13.77
N ARG A 57 2.55 -5.70 -13.73
CA ARG A 57 1.83 -6.83 -14.35
C ARG A 57 0.44 -7.02 -13.73
N THR A 58 0.33 -6.89 -12.42
CA THR A 58 -0.95 -7.01 -11.71
C THR A 58 -1.92 -5.91 -12.11
N VAL A 59 -1.45 -4.66 -12.16
CA VAL A 59 -2.28 -3.52 -12.60
C VAL A 59 -2.73 -3.70 -14.04
N GLU A 60 -1.86 -4.19 -14.93
CA GLU A 60 -2.22 -4.49 -16.31
C GLU A 60 -3.29 -5.57 -16.43
N HIS A 61 -3.12 -6.65 -15.68
CA HIS A 61 -4.03 -7.80 -15.67
C HIS A 61 -5.44 -7.41 -15.16
N LEU A 62 -5.49 -6.64 -14.07
CA LEU A 62 -6.75 -6.23 -13.45
C LEU A 62 -7.38 -4.99 -14.10
N TRP A 63 -6.67 -4.34 -15.04
CA TRP A 63 -7.13 -3.07 -15.59
C TRP A 63 -8.51 -3.12 -16.23
N ASP A 64 -8.82 -4.17 -16.94
CA ASP A 64 -10.08 -4.27 -17.70
C ASP A 64 -11.19 -4.98 -16.89
N THR A 65 -10.83 -5.69 -15.81
CA THR A 65 -11.76 -6.50 -15.00
C THR A 65 -12.19 -5.78 -13.73
N ASP A 66 -11.27 -5.10 -13.04
CA ASP A 66 -11.55 -4.47 -11.75
C ASP A 66 -11.78 -2.97 -11.87
N LYS A 67 -12.77 -2.50 -11.12
CA LYS A 67 -13.06 -1.06 -11.04
C LYS A 67 -12.03 -0.31 -10.19
N ARG A 68 -11.45 -0.98 -9.20
CA ARG A 68 -10.53 -0.39 -8.23
C ARG A 68 -9.41 -1.35 -7.87
N ILE A 69 -8.18 -0.87 -7.88
CA ILE A 69 -6.97 -1.61 -7.52
C ILE A 69 -6.30 -0.88 -6.35
N ASP A 70 -6.22 -1.54 -5.21
CA ASP A 70 -5.57 -0.99 -4.02
C ASP A 70 -4.24 -1.70 -3.78
N ILE A 71 -3.16 -0.94 -3.73
CA ILE A 71 -1.80 -1.42 -3.45
C ILE A 71 -1.39 -0.90 -2.08
N VAL A 72 -1.15 -1.81 -1.15
CA VAL A 72 -0.76 -1.47 0.22
C VAL A 72 0.70 -1.87 0.44
N TYR A 73 1.54 -0.86 0.66
CA TYR A 73 2.96 -1.04 0.97
C TYR A 73 3.19 -0.91 2.48
N ILE A 74 3.72 -1.97 3.08
CA ILE A 74 3.99 -2.04 4.51
C ILE A 74 5.50 -2.07 4.73
N CYS A 75 6.02 -1.15 5.54
CA CYS A 75 7.44 -1.06 5.84
C CYS A 75 7.65 -0.65 7.31
N SER A 76 8.67 -1.18 7.96
CA SER A 76 9.00 -0.85 9.35
C SER A 76 9.56 0.56 9.54
N ASN A 77 10.10 1.18 8.48
CA ASN A 77 10.74 2.49 8.52
C ASN A 77 10.02 3.48 7.59
N SER A 78 9.53 4.59 8.14
CA SER A 78 8.78 5.61 7.39
C SER A 78 9.62 6.33 6.33
N GLN A 79 10.91 6.55 6.56
CA GLN A 79 11.78 7.18 5.56
C GLN A 79 11.98 6.26 4.35
N ILE A 80 12.23 4.97 4.61
CA ILE A 80 12.33 3.95 3.56
C ILE A 80 11.00 3.80 2.83
N ALA A 81 9.88 3.84 3.56
CA ALA A 81 8.55 3.77 2.96
C ALA A 81 8.34 4.92 1.97
N ARG A 82 8.60 6.15 2.36
CA ARG A 82 8.46 7.34 1.48
C ARG A 82 9.36 7.26 0.25
N GLN A 83 10.62 6.85 0.41
CA GLN A 83 11.54 6.69 -0.70
C GLN A 83 11.08 5.61 -1.69
N ASN A 84 10.60 4.48 -1.19
CA ASN A 84 10.16 3.37 -2.04
C ASN A 84 8.81 3.63 -2.71
N LEU A 85 7.92 4.41 -2.11
CA LEU A 85 6.64 4.77 -2.71
C LEU A 85 6.80 5.38 -4.10
N GLY A 86 7.69 6.35 -4.25
CA GLY A 86 7.97 6.96 -5.55
C GLY A 86 8.54 5.96 -6.57
N ARG A 87 9.36 5.01 -6.10
CA ARG A 87 9.96 3.97 -6.96
C ARG A 87 8.95 2.91 -7.39
N LEU A 88 8.01 2.54 -6.52
CA LEU A 88 7.00 1.51 -6.77
C LEU A 88 5.80 2.02 -7.57
N ASN A 89 5.61 3.34 -7.65
CA ASN A 89 4.53 3.89 -8.44
C ASN A 89 4.75 3.63 -9.93
N VAL A 90 3.92 2.76 -10.49
CA VAL A 90 3.96 2.36 -11.90
C VAL A 90 3.00 3.16 -12.78
N VAL A 91 2.15 3.97 -12.17
CA VAL A 91 1.10 4.72 -12.87
C VAL A 91 1.32 6.21 -12.71
N LYS A 92 1.79 6.87 -13.76
CA LYS A 92 1.99 8.32 -13.76
C LYS A 92 0.64 9.05 -13.56
N GLY A 93 0.66 10.07 -12.71
CA GLY A 93 -0.52 10.92 -12.46
C GLY A 93 -1.45 10.42 -11.36
N PHE A 94 -1.18 9.27 -10.74
CA PHE A 94 -1.92 8.82 -9.57
C PHE A 94 -1.24 9.29 -8.27
N GLU A 95 -2.07 9.69 -7.34
CA GLU A 95 -1.62 10.20 -6.07
C GLU A 95 -1.20 9.04 -5.14
N VAL A 96 0.01 9.14 -4.61
CA VAL A 96 0.54 8.19 -3.63
C VAL A 96 0.30 8.76 -2.25
N ARG A 97 -0.39 8.01 -1.39
CA ARG A 97 -0.70 8.43 -0.02
C ARG A 97 0.15 7.66 0.99
N HIS A 98 0.63 8.38 1.97
CA HIS A 98 1.35 7.79 3.10
C HIS A 98 0.57 8.04 4.39
N ALA A 99 0.28 6.97 5.12
CA ALA A 99 -0.29 7.03 6.45
C ALA A 99 0.78 6.65 7.47
N ASP A 100 1.16 7.58 8.31
CA ASP A 100 2.11 7.32 9.41
C ASP A 100 1.52 6.36 10.45
N ARG A 101 0.20 6.29 10.54
CA ARG A 101 -0.52 5.44 11.51
C ARG A 101 -1.71 4.74 10.85
N LEU A 102 -1.90 3.48 11.19
CA LEU A 102 -3.02 2.66 10.69
C LEU A 102 -4.38 3.28 11.07
N THR A 103 -4.50 3.83 12.25
CA THR A 103 -5.70 4.51 12.76
C THR A 103 -6.09 5.75 11.96
N LEU A 104 -5.14 6.40 11.29
CA LEU A 104 -5.40 7.54 10.40
C LEU A 104 -5.66 7.13 8.94
N LEU A 105 -5.56 5.85 8.62
CA LEU A 105 -5.80 5.34 7.28
C LEU A 105 -7.17 5.73 6.70
N PRO A 106 -8.30 5.67 7.47
CA PRO A 106 -9.60 6.10 6.95
C PRO A 106 -9.63 7.55 6.46
N LYS A 107 -8.92 8.45 7.16
CA LYS A 107 -8.82 9.87 6.76
C LYS A 107 -8.03 10.02 5.46
N VAL A 108 -6.98 9.23 5.28
CA VAL A 108 -6.15 9.23 4.06
C VAL A 108 -6.89 8.60 2.89
N THR A 109 -7.64 7.51 3.14
CA THR A 109 -8.34 6.75 2.10
C THR A 109 -9.64 7.41 1.65
N GLN A 110 -10.19 8.35 2.39
CA GLN A 110 -11.42 9.04 2.01
C GLN A 110 -11.30 9.76 0.65
N SER A 111 -10.11 10.30 0.34
CA SER A 111 -9.81 10.93 -0.95
C SER A 111 -9.48 9.93 -2.07
N LEU A 112 -9.36 8.63 -1.76
CA LEU A 112 -8.97 7.60 -2.73
C LEU A 112 -10.18 6.89 -3.36
N ARG A 113 -11.41 7.21 -2.94
CA ARG A 113 -12.62 6.52 -3.43
C ARG A 113 -12.83 6.64 -4.92
N ASP A 114 -12.40 7.77 -5.49
CA ASP A 114 -12.64 8.11 -6.89
C ASP A 114 -11.48 7.72 -7.81
N GLN A 115 -10.41 7.16 -7.25
CA GLN A 115 -9.24 6.74 -8.02
C GLN A 115 -9.29 5.25 -8.32
N ARG A 116 -8.96 4.91 -9.56
CA ARG A 116 -8.92 3.52 -10.01
C ARG A 116 -7.76 2.73 -9.42
N VAL A 117 -6.58 3.35 -9.32
CA VAL A 117 -5.40 2.75 -8.69
C VAL A 117 -5.01 3.58 -7.49
N ASN A 118 -5.00 2.96 -6.34
CA ASN A 118 -4.61 3.58 -5.08
C ASN A 118 -3.31 2.98 -4.58
N PHE A 119 -2.39 3.84 -4.19
CA PHE A 119 -1.12 3.44 -3.60
C PHE A 119 -1.05 4.01 -2.18
N VAL A 120 -1.11 3.13 -1.19
CA VAL A 120 -1.09 3.52 0.22
C VAL A 120 0.07 2.84 0.92
N SER A 121 0.87 3.59 1.67
CA SER A 121 1.85 2.98 2.57
C SER A 121 1.53 3.27 4.02
N PHE A 122 1.90 2.36 4.89
CA PHE A 122 1.89 2.60 6.32
C PHE A 122 3.05 1.89 7.03
N THR A 123 3.36 2.39 8.22
CA THR A 123 4.48 1.92 9.03
C THR A 123 3.95 1.33 10.33
N PRO A 124 3.92 -0.01 10.50
CA PRO A 124 3.34 -0.64 11.70
C PRO A 124 4.00 -0.19 13.00
N GLY A 125 5.31 0.05 13.00
CA GLY A 125 6.07 0.48 14.18
C GLY A 125 5.54 1.76 14.83
N THR A 126 5.01 2.70 14.05
CA THR A 126 4.37 3.92 14.58
C THR A 126 2.94 3.68 15.05
N SER A 127 2.25 2.69 14.47
CA SER A 127 0.86 2.38 14.81
C SER A 127 0.73 1.56 16.10
N PHE A 128 1.72 0.71 16.39
CA PHE A 128 1.68 -0.20 17.53
C PHE A 128 2.64 0.18 18.66
N GLN A 129 3.24 1.37 18.59
CA GLN A 129 4.12 1.84 19.66
C GLN A 129 3.27 2.22 20.89
N VAL A 130 3.23 1.34 21.85
CA VAL A 130 2.63 1.55 23.19
C VAL A 130 3.67 2.30 24.05
N GLY A 131 3.98 3.52 23.66
CA GLY A 131 4.92 4.35 24.41
C GLY A 131 4.19 5.48 25.15
N SER A 132 4.94 6.24 25.92
CA SER A 132 4.47 7.33 26.80
C SER A 132 3.77 8.51 26.13
N SER A 133 3.64 8.55 24.83
CA SER A 133 2.90 9.57 24.11
C SER A 133 1.46 9.12 23.84
N GLY A 134 0.49 9.84 24.31
CA GLY A 134 -0.96 9.56 24.12
C GLY A 134 -1.45 9.65 22.66
N GLY A 135 -0.62 9.35 21.67
CA GLY A 135 -0.96 9.39 20.24
C GLY A 135 -1.05 10.81 19.66
N ALA A 136 -1.24 10.92 18.35
CA ALA A 136 -1.48 12.21 17.71
C ALA A 136 -2.88 12.75 18.07
N TYR A 137 -3.03 14.06 18.18
CA TYR A 137 -4.33 14.69 18.47
C TYR A 137 -5.45 14.20 17.53
N ALA A 138 -5.17 14.19 16.23
CA ALA A 138 -6.14 13.72 15.22
C ALA A 138 -6.55 12.25 15.41
N GLU A 139 -5.65 11.42 15.93
CA GLU A 139 -5.92 10.01 16.23
C GLU A 139 -6.84 9.88 17.46
N ARG A 140 -6.59 10.66 18.52
CA ARG A 140 -7.46 10.67 19.69
C ARG A 140 -8.87 11.14 19.35
N VAL A 141 -8.99 12.19 18.53
CA VAL A 141 -10.28 12.69 18.06
C VAL A 141 -11.03 11.63 17.25
N LEU A 142 -10.35 10.95 16.34
CA LEU A 142 -10.96 9.87 15.55
C LEU A 142 -11.43 8.72 16.44
N LEU A 143 -10.57 8.25 17.36
CA LEU A 143 -10.92 7.19 18.31
C LEU A 143 -12.09 7.60 19.21
N TYR A 144 -12.10 8.83 19.69
CA TYR A 144 -13.22 9.36 20.48
C TYR A 144 -14.55 9.25 19.71
N TRP A 145 -14.60 9.72 18.47
CA TRP A 145 -15.81 9.64 17.66
C TRP A 145 -16.24 8.20 17.34
N MET A 146 -15.29 7.33 17.07
CA MET A 146 -15.60 5.91 16.84
C MET A 146 -16.18 5.24 18.09
N LEU A 147 -15.59 5.50 19.25
CA LEU A 147 -16.05 4.96 20.52
C LEU A 147 -17.39 5.60 20.99
N ALA A 148 -17.57 6.90 20.79
CA ALA A 148 -18.81 7.59 21.09
C ALA A 148 -20.00 7.00 20.31
N ALA A 149 -19.80 6.60 19.06
CA ALA A 149 -20.79 5.90 18.27
C ALA A 149 -21.16 4.51 18.83
N CYS A 150 -20.19 3.82 19.46
CA CYS A 150 -20.41 2.50 20.08
C CYS A 150 -21.06 2.57 21.47
N TRP A 151 -20.78 3.65 22.24
CA TRP A 151 -21.24 3.77 23.63
C TRP A 151 -22.56 4.54 23.79
N GLY A 152 -23.21 4.93 22.69
CA GLY A 152 -24.42 5.75 22.72
C GLY A 152 -24.13 7.16 23.22
N ALA A 153 -25.08 8.05 23.12
CA ALA A 153 -24.96 9.48 23.38
C ALA A 153 -24.64 9.88 24.86
N ALA A 154 -24.13 8.97 25.67
CA ALA A 154 -23.78 9.22 27.08
C ALA A 154 -22.46 10.01 27.25
N VAL A 155 -21.75 10.33 26.21
CA VAL A 155 -20.54 11.16 26.24
C VAL A 155 -20.87 12.58 25.80
N THR A 156 -21.94 13.15 26.40
CA THR A 156 -22.21 14.56 26.29
C THR A 156 -21.47 15.28 27.43
N GLY A 157 -20.46 16.06 27.09
CA GLY A 157 -20.01 17.18 27.88
C GLY A 157 -18.86 16.97 28.85
N ALA A 158 -17.71 16.54 28.36
CA ALA A 158 -16.44 16.92 28.97
C ALA A 158 -15.55 17.52 27.87
N ALA A 159 -15.76 18.77 27.58
CA ALA A 159 -14.79 19.63 26.97
C ALA A 159 -13.69 19.90 28.01
N TYR A 160 -12.49 19.41 27.76
CA TYR A 160 -11.24 19.94 28.28
C TYR A 160 -10.23 20.03 27.19
#